data_b0cf9e69aa1d3452b5d844e2a69e8c43
#
_entry.id   b0cf9e69aa1d3452b5d844e2a69e8c43
#
_cell.length_a   1.000
_cell.length_b   1.000
_cell.length_c   1.000
_cell.angle_alpha   90.00
_cell.angle_beta   90.00
_cell.angle_gamma   90.00
#
_symmetry.space_group_name_H-M   'P 1'
#
loop_
_entity.id
_entity.type
_entity.pdbx_description
1 polymer ?
#
loop_
_entity_poly.entity_id
_entity_poly.type
_entity_poly.pdbx_seq_one_letter_code
_entity_poly.pdbx_strand_id
1 'polypeptide(L)'
;MSWYDIQAAALVPRYEAVQPAALHGWWRDLLPASPGAVLDIGAGSGRDAAWLATLGHAVVAAEPSSAMRQQGQRLHPDHRIRWTADALPELAGLLQSGLSFDAVLLSAVWQHVPPLQRARAFRKICTLLKPGGLLVLTLRQGPAPAGSGMHPVSLGEVEALARDHGLMPVRQMALPDQQGRPEVSWTGVALRLPDDGTGALPLLRHVILNDAKSTTYKLGLLRALLRAADGAAGWPSPRARRRLCCRSACWR
;
A
#
# COMPACT_ATOMS: atom_id res chain seq x y z
N MET A 1 6.79 19.66 -14.90
CA MET A 1 7.94 18.74 -14.76
C MET A 1 8.29 18.67 -13.29
N SER A 2 8.25 17.50 -12.68
CA SER A 2 8.52 17.31 -11.25
C SER A 2 10.03 17.43 -10.97
N TRP A 3 10.40 17.65 -9.70
CA TRP A 3 11.81 17.60 -9.27
C TRP A 3 12.48 16.26 -9.68
N TYR A 4 11.74 15.16 -9.56
CA TYR A 4 12.20 13.83 -9.95
C TYR A 4 12.39 13.66 -11.45
N ASP A 5 11.59 14.32 -12.29
CA ASP A 5 11.81 14.30 -13.74
C ASP A 5 13.15 14.95 -14.12
N ILE A 6 13.49 16.06 -13.43
CA ILE A 6 14.75 16.79 -13.68
C ILE A 6 15.95 15.98 -13.17
N GLN A 7 15.81 15.32 -12.02
CA GLN A 7 16.91 14.62 -11.36
C GLN A 7 17.07 13.15 -11.76
N ALA A 8 16.18 12.59 -12.59
CA ALA A 8 16.12 11.17 -12.90
C ALA A 8 17.48 10.60 -13.35
N ALA A 9 18.19 11.28 -14.25
CA ALA A 9 19.47 10.81 -14.76
C ALA A 9 20.55 10.66 -13.65
N ALA A 10 20.52 11.53 -12.65
CA ALA A 10 21.46 11.49 -11.52
C ALA A 10 21.02 10.52 -10.41
N LEU A 11 19.71 10.37 -10.20
CA LEU A 11 19.16 9.57 -9.11
C LEU A 11 19.10 8.07 -9.43
N VAL A 12 18.76 7.71 -10.67
CA VAL A 12 18.58 6.30 -11.06
C VAL A 12 19.84 5.46 -10.78
N PRO A 13 21.05 5.85 -11.21
CA PRO A 13 22.25 5.06 -10.89
C PRO A 13 22.48 4.89 -9.38
N ARG A 14 22.16 5.91 -8.58
CA ARG A 14 22.29 5.87 -7.13
C ARG A 14 21.27 4.92 -6.49
N TYR A 15 20.06 4.85 -7.01
CA TYR A 15 19.02 3.95 -6.52
C TYR A 15 19.37 2.50 -6.89
N GLU A 16 19.81 2.25 -8.11
CA GLU A 16 20.19 0.92 -8.57
C GLU A 16 21.45 0.37 -7.87
N ALA A 17 22.34 1.25 -7.38
CA ALA A 17 23.52 0.82 -6.62
C ALA A 17 23.17 0.19 -5.25
N VAL A 18 21.97 0.44 -4.72
CA VAL A 18 21.53 -0.12 -3.42
C VAL A 18 20.93 -1.50 -3.63
N GLN A 19 21.48 -2.50 -2.94
CA GLN A 19 20.99 -3.87 -3.04
C GLN A 19 19.62 -4.04 -2.37
N PRO A 20 18.58 -4.49 -3.07
CA PRO A 20 17.23 -4.65 -2.49
C PRO A 20 17.20 -5.60 -1.31
N ALA A 21 18.00 -6.68 -1.34
CA ALA A 21 18.07 -7.66 -0.25
C ALA A 21 18.55 -7.03 1.07
N ALA A 22 19.52 -6.09 1.01
CA ALA A 22 19.99 -5.35 2.18
C ALA A 22 18.93 -4.34 2.66
N LEU A 23 18.19 -3.72 1.74
CA LEU A 23 17.17 -2.73 2.06
C LEU A 23 15.89 -3.35 2.64
N HIS A 24 15.51 -4.54 2.15
CA HIS A 24 14.22 -5.17 2.44
C HIS A 24 14.32 -6.45 3.26
N GLY A 25 15.55 -6.90 3.61
CA GLY A 25 15.77 -8.13 4.39
C GLY A 25 15.00 -8.16 5.71
N TRP A 26 14.76 -6.99 6.33
CA TRP A 26 14.09 -6.87 7.61
C TRP A 26 12.59 -7.23 7.59
N TRP A 27 11.94 -7.29 6.42
CA TRP A 27 10.52 -7.65 6.29
C TRP A 27 10.23 -8.71 5.23
N ARG A 28 11.25 -9.19 4.51
CA ARG A 28 11.09 -10.17 3.42
C ARG A 28 10.32 -11.42 3.85
N ASP A 29 10.54 -11.90 5.05
CA ASP A 29 9.87 -13.07 5.64
C ASP A 29 8.37 -12.84 5.94
N LEU A 30 7.90 -11.60 5.89
CA LEU A 30 6.50 -11.24 6.05
C LEU A 30 5.70 -11.28 4.73
N LEU A 31 6.39 -11.38 3.58
CA LEU A 31 5.75 -11.57 2.29
C LEU A 31 4.95 -12.87 2.25
N PRO A 32 3.91 -12.95 1.41
CA PRO A 32 3.19 -14.20 1.17
C PRO A 32 4.16 -15.33 0.78
N ALA A 33 3.93 -16.53 1.31
CA ALA A 33 4.73 -17.71 1.00
C ALA A 33 4.61 -18.15 -0.47
N SER A 34 3.50 -17.81 -1.12
CA SER A 34 3.24 -18.05 -2.53
C SER A 34 3.27 -16.73 -3.31
N PRO A 35 3.63 -16.76 -4.61
CA PRO A 35 3.54 -15.59 -5.47
C PRO A 35 2.16 -14.93 -5.40
N GLY A 36 2.15 -13.60 -5.22
CA GLY A 36 0.95 -12.80 -5.07
C GLY A 36 1.05 -11.48 -5.83
N ALA A 37 0.03 -10.65 -5.71
CA ALA A 37 0.01 -9.30 -6.30
C ALA A 37 0.62 -8.30 -5.32
N VAL A 38 1.62 -7.54 -5.76
CA VAL A 38 2.28 -6.51 -4.95
C VAL A 38 2.19 -5.16 -5.63
N LEU A 39 1.93 -4.12 -4.85
CA LEU A 39 1.95 -2.74 -5.31
C LEU A 39 3.18 -2.03 -4.74
N ASP A 40 4.00 -1.47 -5.62
CA ASP A 40 5.12 -0.60 -5.27
C ASP A 40 4.74 0.85 -5.59
N ILE A 41 4.44 1.65 -4.57
CA ILE A 41 4.04 3.05 -4.71
C ILE A 41 5.29 3.93 -4.66
N GLY A 42 5.47 4.79 -5.66
CA GLY A 42 6.66 5.60 -5.84
C GLY A 42 7.86 4.74 -6.24
N ALA A 43 7.67 3.85 -7.20
CA ALA A 43 8.62 2.82 -7.59
C ALA A 43 9.97 3.36 -8.11
N GLY A 44 10.06 4.65 -8.44
CA GLY A 44 11.28 5.30 -8.89
C GLY A 44 11.91 4.63 -10.11
N SER A 45 13.13 4.12 -9.95
CA SER A 45 13.84 3.37 -11.00
C SER A 45 13.29 1.96 -11.23
N GLY A 46 12.40 1.46 -10.36
CA GLY A 46 11.86 0.11 -10.44
C GLY A 46 12.70 -0.99 -9.78
N ARG A 47 13.77 -0.62 -9.10
CA ARG A 47 14.65 -1.56 -8.39
C ARG A 47 13.87 -2.50 -7.46
N ASP A 48 12.98 -1.95 -6.64
CA ASP A 48 12.22 -2.72 -5.65
C ASP A 48 11.14 -3.57 -6.34
N ALA A 49 10.48 -3.02 -7.37
CA ALA A 49 9.56 -3.77 -8.22
C ALA A 49 10.24 -4.96 -8.92
N ALA A 50 11.45 -4.75 -9.45
CA ALA A 50 12.23 -5.81 -10.09
C ALA A 50 12.61 -6.90 -9.09
N TRP A 51 13.07 -6.53 -7.89
CA TRP A 51 13.37 -7.48 -6.83
C TRP A 51 12.14 -8.32 -6.45
N LEU A 52 10.97 -7.70 -6.25
CA LEU A 52 9.72 -8.40 -5.97
C LEU A 52 9.32 -9.35 -7.11
N ALA A 53 9.55 -8.96 -8.37
CA ALA A 53 9.32 -9.81 -9.53
C ALA A 53 10.25 -11.04 -9.54
N THR A 54 11.53 -10.89 -9.13
CA THR A 54 12.44 -12.05 -9.00
C THR A 54 11.99 -13.05 -7.94
N LEU A 55 11.21 -12.61 -6.94
CA LEU A 55 10.58 -13.49 -5.95
C LEU A 55 9.30 -14.17 -6.47
N GLY A 56 8.93 -13.90 -7.71
CA GLY A 56 7.77 -14.51 -8.38
C GLY A 56 6.48 -13.70 -8.30
N HIS A 57 6.46 -12.56 -7.62
CA HIS A 57 5.25 -11.75 -7.48
C HIS A 57 4.88 -11.03 -8.80
N ALA A 58 3.57 -10.84 -9.03
CA ALA A 58 3.07 -9.90 -10.01
C ALA A 58 3.08 -8.50 -9.40
N VAL A 59 3.80 -7.55 -10.01
CA VAL A 59 4.05 -6.25 -9.43
C VAL A 59 3.37 -5.14 -10.24
N VAL A 60 2.66 -4.26 -9.56
CA VAL A 60 2.25 -2.98 -10.12
C VAL A 60 3.19 -1.90 -9.57
N ALA A 61 3.95 -1.25 -10.46
CA ALA A 61 4.86 -0.17 -10.14
C ALA A 61 4.19 1.18 -10.44
N ALA A 62 3.79 1.90 -9.41
CA ALA A 62 3.18 3.22 -9.52
C ALA A 62 4.25 4.31 -9.36
N GLU A 63 4.57 5.04 -10.43
CA GLU A 63 5.58 6.09 -10.44
C GLU A 63 5.08 7.30 -11.25
N PRO A 64 4.85 8.46 -10.60
CA PRO A 64 4.34 9.64 -11.28
C PRO A 64 5.35 10.32 -12.22
N SER A 65 6.66 10.27 -11.91
CA SER A 65 7.68 10.86 -12.76
C SER A 65 7.82 10.06 -14.06
N SER A 66 7.56 10.72 -15.18
CA SER A 66 7.66 10.08 -16.49
C SER A 66 9.11 9.69 -16.82
N ALA A 67 10.08 10.50 -16.39
CA ALA A 67 11.49 10.23 -16.62
C ALA A 67 11.98 9.02 -15.81
N MET A 68 11.61 8.93 -14.52
CA MET A 68 11.92 7.79 -13.68
C MET A 68 11.28 6.51 -14.24
N ARG A 69 9.99 6.56 -14.56
CA ARG A 69 9.24 5.42 -15.10
C ARG A 69 9.81 4.90 -16.41
N GLN A 70 10.18 5.79 -17.35
CA GLN A 70 10.81 5.40 -18.61
C GLN A 70 12.17 4.71 -18.38
N GLN A 71 12.99 5.22 -17.47
CA GLN A 71 14.26 4.57 -17.13
C GLN A 71 14.03 3.22 -16.47
N GLY A 72 13.10 3.13 -15.51
CA GLY A 72 12.74 1.88 -14.87
C GLY A 72 12.26 0.80 -15.83
N GLN A 73 11.42 1.16 -16.80
CA GLN A 73 10.96 0.25 -17.86
C GLN A 73 12.10 -0.27 -18.75
N ARG A 74 13.14 0.54 -18.99
CA ARG A 74 14.31 0.12 -19.76
C ARG A 74 15.25 -0.77 -18.96
N LEU A 75 15.43 -0.48 -17.67
CA LEU A 75 16.32 -1.23 -16.79
C LEU A 75 15.73 -2.58 -16.39
N HIS A 76 14.41 -2.62 -16.20
CA HIS A 76 13.68 -3.78 -15.68
C HIS A 76 12.54 -4.19 -16.63
N PRO A 77 12.84 -4.76 -17.80
CA PRO A 77 11.83 -5.16 -18.81
C PRO A 77 11.16 -6.49 -18.47
N ASP A 78 10.80 -6.72 -17.22
CA ASP A 78 10.11 -7.94 -16.77
C ASP A 78 8.59 -7.80 -16.99
N HIS A 79 7.98 -8.78 -17.67
CA HIS A 79 6.54 -8.82 -17.95
C HIS A 79 5.65 -8.90 -16.69
N ARG A 80 6.22 -9.28 -15.54
CA ARG A 80 5.53 -9.29 -14.25
C ARG A 80 5.39 -7.90 -13.64
N ILE A 81 6.08 -6.88 -14.18
CA ILE A 81 6.03 -5.50 -13.71
C ILE A 81 5.12 -4.69 -14.63
N ARG A 82 3.96 -4.31 -14.10
CA ARG A 82 3.04 -3.40 -14.77
C ARG A 82 3.22 -1.98 -14.25
N TRP A 83 3.60 -1.06 -15.11
CA TRP A 83 3.80 0.34 -14.75
C TRP A 83 2.53 1.18 -14.88
N THR A 84 2.35 2.12 -13.94
CA THR A 84 1.30 3.13 -13.98
C THR A 84 1.83 4.50 -13.55
N ALA A 85 1.20 5.57 -14.01
CA ALA A 85 1.55 6.94 -13.64
C ALA A 85 0.84 7.42 -12.35
N ASP A 86 0.19 6.54 -11.63
CA ASP A 86 -0.55 6.87 -10.41
C ASP A 86 0.37 7.36 -9.27
N ALA A 87 -0.19 8.19 -8.40
CA ALA A 87 0.52 8.80 -7.28
C ALA A 87 -0.38 9.00 -6.06
N LEU A 88 0.24 9.02 -4.87
CA LEU A 88 -0.38 9.53 -3.67
C LEU A 88 -0.60 11.06 -3.77
N PRO A 89 -1.66 11.59 -3.19
CA PRO A 89 -2.69 10.89 -2.39
C PRO A 89 -3.83 10.29 -3.22
N GLU A 90 -3.85 10.45 -4.55
CA GLU A 90 -5.05 10.15 -5.33
C GLU A 90 -5.21 8.67 -5.69
N LEU A 91 -4.17 8.00 -6.20
CA LEU A 91 -4.20 6.61 -6.67
C LEU A 91 -5.47 6.28 -7.48
N ALA A 92 -5.87 7.22 -8.35
CA ALA A 92 -7.20 7.20 -8.97
C ALA A 92 -7.36 6.02 -9.94
N GLY A 93 -6.37 5.75 -10.77
CA GLY A 93 -6.38 4.64 -11.71
C GLY A 93 -6.34 3.29 -11.01
N LEU A 94 -5.54 3.17 -9.94
CA LEU A 94 -5.46 1.94 -9.14
C LEU A 94 -6.79 1.63 -8.45
N LEU A 95 -7.43 2.63 -7.84
CA LEU A 95 -8.74 2.45 -7.19
C LEU A 95 -9.83 2.10 -8.20
N GLN A 96 -9.79 2.68 -9.41
CA GLN A 96 -10.75 2.38 -10.48
C GLN A 96 -10.52 1.00 -11.11
N SER A 97 -9.30 0.47 -11.05
CA SER A 97 -8.95 -0.83 -11.62
C SER A 97 -9.61 -2.01 -10.91
N GLY A 98 -10.11 -1.81 -9.69
CA GLY A 98 -10.64 -2.89 -8.85
C GLY A 98 -9.58 -3.88 -8.34
N LEU A 99 -8.30 -3.58 -8.55
CA LEU A 99 -7.21 -4.43 -8.06
C LEU A 99 -7.05 -4.30 -6.54
N SER A 100 -6.67 -5.41 -5.91
CA SER A 100 -6.24 -5.46 -4.51
C SER A 100 -4.98 -6.32 -4.38
N PHE A 101 -4.18 -6.01 -3.37
CA PHE A 101 -2.81 -6.47 -3.26
C PHE A 101 -2.55 -7.27 -1.98
N ASP A 102 -1.74 -8.29 -2.08
CA ASP A 102 -1.24 -9.09 -0.95
C ASP A 102 -0.18 -8.31 -0.16
N ALA A 103 0.54 -7.39 -0.83
CA ALA A 103 1.44 -6.45 -0.17
C ALA A 103 1.45 -5.10 -0.89
N VAL A 104 1.65 -4.03 -0.12
CA VAL A 104 1.86 -2.65 -0.62
C VAL A 104 3.15 -2.13 -0.02
N LEU A 105 4.08 -1.67 -0.86
CA LEU A 105 5.37 -1.09 -0.49
C LEU A 105 5.38 0.41 -0.74
N LEU A 106 5.88 1.17 0.25
CA LEU A 106 6.22 2.59 0.14
C LEU A 106 7.67 2.78 0.60
N SER A 107 8.62 2.50 -0.26
CA SER A 107 10.05 2.65 0.01
C SER A 107 10.48 4.10 -0.21
N ALA A 108 10.74 4.83 0.87
CA ALA A 108 11.13 6.25 0.82
C ALA A 108 10.10 7.19 0.15
N VAL A 109 8.81 6.96 0.37
CA VAL A 109 7.71 7.70 -0.29
C VAL A 109 6.89 8.55 0.66
N TRP A 110 6.63 8.09 1.88
CA TRP A 110 5.66 8.70 2.78
C TRP A 110 5.94 10.19 3.08
N GLN A 111 7.20 10.60 3.13
CA GLN A 111 7.62 12.00 3.32
C GLN A 111 7.20 12.94 2.19
N HIS A 112 6.83 12.43 1.01
CA HIS A 112 6.33 13.24 -0.11
C HIS A 112 4.84 13.54 -0.02
N VAL A 113 4.12 12.87 0.88
CA VAL A 113 2.70 13.13 1.11
C VAL A 113 2.57 14.33 2.06
N PRO A 114 1.94 15.45 1.62
CA PRO A 114 1.71 16.59 2.49
C PRO A 114 0.92 16.18 3.75
N PRO A 115 1.25 16.72 4.94
CA PRO A 115 0.62 16.31 6.21
C PRO A 115 -0.92 16.33 6.16
N LEU A 116 -1.52 17.35 5.59
CA LEU A 116 -2.98 17.48 5.47
C LEU A 116 -3.64 16.42 4.58
N GLN A 117 -2.87 15.72 3.76
CA GLN A 117 -3.36 14.71 2.82
C GLN A 117 -3.07 13.27 3.28
N ARG A 118 -2.31 13.08 4.35
CA ARG A 118 -1.85 11.76 4.81
C ARG A 118 -2.98 10.83 5.24
N ALA A 119 -3.94 11.35 5.98
CA ALA A 119 -5.10 10.55 6.38
C ALA A 119 -5.89 10.04 5.16
N ARG A 120 -6.07 10.89 4.14
CA ARG A 120 -6.71 10.50 2.87
C ARG A 120 -5.88 9.49 2.09
N ALA A 121 -4.56 9.70 2.00
CA ALA A 121 -3.64 8.81 1.33
C ALA A 121 -3.63 7.43 2.01
N PHE A 122 -3.51 7.39 3.33
CA PHE A 122 -3.46 6.15 4.10
C PHE A 122 -4.73 5.32 3.94
N ARG A 123 -5.91 5.96 4.02
CA ARG A 123 -7.20 5.31 3.75
C ARG A 123 -7.22 4.63 2.39
N LYS A 124 -6.75 5.31 1.33
CA LYS A 124 -6.73 4.76 -0.02
C LYS A 124 -5.78 3.57 -0.15
N ILE A 125 -4.62 3.63 0.51
CA ILE A 125 -3.71 2.48 0.59
C ILE A 125 -4.40 1.29 1.24
N CYS A 126 -5.10 1.50 2.37
CA CYS A 126 -5.84 0.43 3.05
C CYS A 126 -6.92 -0.20 2.16
N THR A 127 -7.58 0.60 1.31
CA THR A 127 -8.59 0.08 0.36
C THR A 127 -7.98 -0.83 -0.71
N LEU A 128 -6.69 -0.66 -1.01
CA LEU A 128 -5.98 -1.48 -1.99
C LEU A 128 -5.40 -2.77 -1.39
N LEU A 129 -5.40 -2.92 -0.07
CA LEU A 129 -4.95 -4.15 0.60
C LEU A 129 -6.05 -5.21 0.57
N LYS A 130 -5.67 -6.46 0.32
CA LYS A 130 -6.51 -7.62 0.61
C LYS A 130 -6.60 -7.85 2.12
N PRO A 131 -7.65 -8.54 2.63
CA PRO A 131 -7.60 -9.13 3.97
C PRO A 131 -6.32 -9.98 4.13
N GLY A 132 -5.63 -9.85 5.27
CA GLY A 132 -4.30 -10.45 5.47
C GLY A 132 -3.14 -9.71 4.82
N GLY A 133 -3.42 -8.68 4.03
CA GLY A 133 -2.41 -7.94 3.26
C GLY A 133 -1.41 -7.16 4.11
N LEU A 134 -0.20 -7.04 3.61
CA LEU A 134 0.94 -6.40 4.26
C LEU A 134 1.14 -4.98 3.70
N LEU A 135 1.27 -3.98 4.58
CA LEU A 135 1.72 -2.64 4.24
C LEU A 135 3.12 -2.42 4.82
N VAL A 136 4.07 -2.07 3.97
CA VAL A 136 5.44 -1.74 4.37
C VAL A 136 5.78 -0.33 3.96
N LEU A 137 6.25 0.47 4.91
CA LEU A 137 6.74 1.81 4.63
C LEU A 137 8.07 2.07 5.33
N THR A 138 8.86 2.97 4.73
CA THR A 138 10.05 3.51 5.37
C THR A 138 9.90 5.02 5.57
N LEU A 139 10.15 5.46 6.79
CA LEU A 139 10.02 6.85 7.25
C LEU A 139 11.41 7.47 7.31
N ARG A 140 11.61 8.52 6.53
CA ARG A 140 12.88 9.24 6.48
C ARG A 140 12.94 10.34 7.54
N GLN A 141 13.99 10.37 8.34
CA GLN A 141 14.33 11.47 9.22
C GLN A 141 15.61 12.17 8.71
N GLY A 142 15.77 13.44 9.07
CA GLY A 142 16.90 14.26 8.66
C GLY A 142 16.56 15.31 7.60
N PRO A 143 17.51 16.17 7.23
CA PRO A 143 17.28 17.31 6.34
C PRO A 143 16.86 16.86 4.95
N ALA A 144 15.82 17.52 4.40
CA ALA A 144 15.34 17.26 3.04
C ALA A 144 16.19 17.99 2.01
N PRO A 145 16.49 17.38 0.85
CA PRO A 145 17.10 18.10 -0.26
C PRO A 145 16.23 19.26 -0.73
N ALA A 146 16.84 20.38 -1.06
CA ALA A 146 16.13 21.56 -1.53
C ALA A 146 15.28 21.21 -2.78
N GLY A 147 14.03 21.67 -2.79
CA GLY A 147 13.10 21.45 -3.90
C GLY A 147 12.51 20.04 -4.00
N SER A 148 12.89 19.09 -3.13
CA SER A 148 12.40 17.70 -3.17
C SER A 148 10.93 17.53 -2.75
N GLY A 149 10.33 18.54 -2.13
CA GLY A 149 8.94 18.46 -1.64
C GLY A 149 8.75 17.49 -0.47
N MET A 150 9.82 17.16 0.26
CA MET A 150 9.73 16.29 1.43
C MET A 150 9.23 17.04 2.67
N HIS A 151 8.39 16.37 3.44
CA HIS A 151 7.86 16.86 4.72
C HIS A 151 8.35 15.98 5.87
N PRO A 152 8.47 16.52 7.10
CA PRO A 152 8.74 15.70 8.27
C PRO A 152 7.69 14.58 8.43
N VAL A 153 8.13 13.41 8.88
CA VAL A 153 7.28 12.27 9.16
C VAL A 153 7.55 11.75 10.56
N SER A 154 6.53 11.20 11.21
CA SER A 154 6.68 10.59 12.51
C SER A 154 6.08 9.18 12.54
N LEU A 155 6.67 8.32 13.35
CA LEU A 155 6.16 6.99 13.60
C LEU A 155 4.78 7.03 14.26
N GLY A 156 4.60 7.90 15.27
CA GLY A 156 3.34 8.02 16.00
C GLY A 156 2.15 8.43 15.10
N GLU A 157 2.40 9.24 14.05
CA GLU A 157 1.37 9.54 13.05
C GLU A 157 0.95 8.28 12.28
N VAL A 158 1.91 7.48 11.83
CA VAL A 158 1.62 6.24 11.09
C VAL A 158 0.90 5.22 11.97
N GLU A 159 1.29 5.10 13.24
CA GLU A 159 0.62 4.23 14.23
C GLU A 159 -0.81 4.68 14.51
N ALA A 160 -1.07 5.98 14.61
CA ALA A 160 -2.42 6.52 14.77
C ALA A 160 -3.28 6.18 13.54
N LEU A 161 -2.78 6.44 12.33
CA LEU A 161 -3.46 6.10 11.09
C LEU A 161 -3.72 4.59 10.96
N ALA A 162 -2.76 3.75 11.37
CA ALA A 162 -2.93 2.31 11.38
C ALA A 162 -4.08 1.87 12.29
N ARG A 163 -4.13 2.37 13.52
CA ARG A 163 -5.24 2.09 14.46
C ARG A 163 -6.59 2.53 13.90
N ASP A 164 -6.66 3.73 13.31
CA ASP A 164 -7.90 4.29 12.76
C ASP A 164 -8.45 3.45 11.60
N HIS A 165 -7.57 2.72 10.90
CA HIS A 165 -7.91 1.87 9.76
C HIS A 165 -7.82 0.36 10.04
N GLY A 166 -7.62 -0.03 11.31
CA GLY A 166 -7.63 -1.43 11.73
C GLY A 166 -6.40 -2.23 11.29
N LEU A 167 -5.28 -1.57 10.93
CA LEU A 167 -4.04 -2.27 10.66
C LEU A 167 -3.28 -2.55 11.95
N MET A 168 -2.73 -3.75 12.05
CA MET A 168 -1.94 -4.19 13.20
C MET A 168 -0.45 -4.07 12.91
N PRO A 169 0.36 -3.49 13.82
CA PRO A 169 1.81 -3.47 13.66
C PRO A 169 2.35 -4.90 13.79
N VAL A 170 3.19 -5.32 12.82
CA VAL A 170 3.83 -6.65 12.82
C VAL A 170 5.35 -6.55 12.97
N ARG A 171 5.94 -5.44 12.52
CA ARG A 171 7.38 -5.19 12.70
C ARG A 171 7.70 -3.71 12.59
N GLN A 172 8.64 -3.28 13.42
CA GLN A 172 9.26 -1.96 13.37
C GLN A 172 10.77 -2.12 13.54
N MET A 173 11.54 -1.35 12.79
CA MET A 173 13.00 -1.43 12.85
C MET A 173 13.65 -0.09 12.50
N ALA A 174 14.68 0.29 13.25
CA ALA A 174 15.60 1.34 12.84
C ALA A 174 16.50 0.81 11.72
N LEU A 175 16.60 1.53 10.61
CA LEU A 175 17.34 1.11 9.43
C LEU A 175 18.49 2.09 9.16
N PRO A 176 19.68 1.60 8.76
CA PRO A 176 20.76 2.48 8.36
C PRO A 176 20.46 3.16 7.02
N ASP A 177 21.05 4.33 6.81
CA ASP A 177 21.04 4.95 5.49
C ASP A 177 21.97 4.21 4.54
N GLN A 178 21.41 3.64 3.47
CA GLN A 178 22.17 2.84 2.50
C GLN A 178 22.99 3.71 1.50
N GLN A 179 22.85 5.03 1.58
CA GLN A 179 23.59 5.98 0.74
C GLN A 179 24.71 6.70 1.51
N GLY A 180 24.97 6.30 2.76
CA GLY A 180 26.07 6.81 3.57
C GLY A 180 25.92 8.26 4.04
N ARG A 181 24.68 8.74 4.21
CA ARG A 181 24.41 10.10 4.71
C ARG A 181 24.26 10.09 6.24
N PRO A 182 25.22 10.63 6.99
CA PRO A 182 25.24 10.54 8.46
C PRO A 182 24.06 11.26 9.13
N GLU A 183 23.52 12.30 8.49
CA GLU A 183 22.39 13.08 8.99
C GLU A 183 21.02 12.46 8.66
N VAL A 184 20.98 11.33 7.92
CA VAL A 184 19.75 10.67 7.52
C VAL A 184 19.61 9.35 8.25
N SER A 185 18.44 9.14 8.86
CA SER A 185 18.06 7.88 9.45
C SER A 185 16.69 7.43 8.93
N TRP A 186 16.40 6.15 9.12
CA TRP A 186 15.18 5.55 8.61
C TRP A 186 14.50 4.70 9.68
N THR A 187 13.19 4.71 9.68
CA THR A 187 12.38 3.76 10.45
C THR A 187 11.54 2.94 9.49
N GLY A 188 11.75 1.64 9.49
CA GLY A 188 10.92 0.68 8.78
C GLY A 188 9.69 0.31 9.63
N VAL A 189 8.53 0.28 9.00
CA VAL A 189 7.25 -0.09 9.62
C VAL A 189 6.53 -1.07 8.73
N ALA A 190 6.18 -2.24 9.26
CA ALA A 190 5.35 -3.22 8.60
C ALA A 190 4.04 -3.40 9.39
N LEU A 191 2.95 -3.26 8.67
CA LEU A 191 1.58 -3.32 9.21
C LEU A 191 0.81 -4.40 8.45
N ARG A 192 -0.12 -5.07 9.09
CA ARG A 192 -0.98 -6.08 8.46
C ARG A 192 -2.45 -5.74 8.64
N LEU A 193 -3.20 -5.83 7.56
CA LEU A 193 -4.65 -5.81 7.63
C LEU A 193 -5.12 -7.22 8.04
N PRO A 194 -5.76 -7.40 9.22
CA PRO A 194 -6.24 -8.72 9.63
C PRO A 194 -7.23 -9.31 8.62
N ASP A 195 -7.29 -10.65 8.54
CA ASP A 195 -8.25 -11.39 7.72
C ASP A 195 -9.31 -12.14 8.56
N ASP A 196 -9.24 -12.00 9.89
CA ASP A 196 -10.18 -12.55 10.87
C ASP A 196 -11.46 -11.70 11.06
N GLY A 197 -11.60 -10.63 10.26
CA GLY A 197 -12.72 -9.68 10.36
C GLY A 197 -12.52 -8.55 11.37
N THR A 198 -11.51 -8.60 12.24
CA THR A 198 -11.30 -7.56 13.27
C THR A 198 -10.95 -6.19 12.67
N GLY A 199 -10.29 -6.15 11.51
CA GLY A 199 -9.99 -4.92 10.76
C GLY A 199 -11.13 -4.41 9.88
N ALA A 200 -12.15 -5.23 9.62
CA ALA A 200 -13.24 -4.86 8.72
C ALA A 200 -14.20 -3.81 9.34
N LEU A 201 -14.42 -3.87 10.64
CA LEU A 201 -15.36 -2.98 11.34
C LEU A 201 -14.94 -1.50 11.29
N PRO A 202 -13.69 -1.11 11.57
CA PRO A 202 -13.21 0.25 11.39
C PRO A 202 -13.32 0.73 9.94
N LEU A 203 -12.97 -0.12 8.95
CA LEU A 203 -13.11 0.20 7.53
C LEU A 203 -14.58 0.43 7.12
N LEU A 204 -15.48 -0.46 7.53
CA LEU A 204 -16.91 -0.33 7.28
C LEU A 204 -17.48 0.92 7.95
N ARG A 205 -17.11 1.19 9.18
CA ARG A 205 -17.52 2.39 9.92
C ARG A 205 -17.06 3.65 9.20
N HIS A 206 -15.83 3.66 8.69
CA HIS A 206 -15.29 4.79 7.94
C HIS A 206 -16.06 5.04 6.64
N VAL A 207 -16.34 3.99 5.85
CA VAL A 207 -17.17 4.05 4.64
C VAL A 207 -18.59 4.54 4.97
N ILE A 208 -19.18 4.05 6.07
CA ILE A 208 -20.52 4.46 6.49
C ILE A 208 -20.59 5.93 6.88
N LEU A 209 -19.57 6.45 7.56
CA LEU A 209 -19.57 7.81 8.10
C LEU A 209 -19.09 8.86 7.11
N ASN A 210 -18.14 8.53 6.25
CA ASN A 210 -17.40 9.51 5.45
C ASN A 210 -17.61 9.42 3.92
N ASP A 211 -18.29 8.39 3.43
CA ASP A 211 -18.58 8.31 2.00
C ASP A 211 -19.73 9.25 1.61
N ALA A 212 -19.59 9.96 0.49
CA ALA A 212 -20.63 10.81 -0.06
C ALA A 212 -21.86 9.94 -0.41
N LYS A 213 -22.90 10.07 0.42
CA LYS A 213 -24.10 9.23 0.35
C LYS A 213 -25.03 9.69 -0.77
N SER A 214 -24.73 9.29 -1.97
CA SER A 214 -25.54 9.64 -3.15
C SER A 214 -26.85 8.85 -3.28
N THR A 215 -27.01 7.71 -2.56
CA THR A 215 -28.21 6.89 -2.62
C THR A 215 -28.46 6.06 -1.36
N THR A 216 -29.73 5.91 -0.96
CA THR A 216 -30.22 5.04 0.15
C THR A 216 -29.87 3.56 -0.02
N TYR A 217 -29.61 3.14 -1.24
CA TYR A 217 -29.24 1.76 -1.60
C TYR A 217 -27.93 1.30 -0.97
N LYS A 218 -26.90 2.15 -0.97
CA LYS A 218 -25.60 1.85 -0.34
C LYS A 218 -25.73 1.69 1.18
N LEU A 219 -26.57 2.50 1.83
CA LEU A 219 -26.84 2.37 3.28
C LEU A 219 -27.59 1.09 3.62
N GLY A 220 -28.50 0.65 2.75
CA GLY A 220 -29.20 -0.63 2.93
C GLY A 220 -28.26 -1.82 2.85
N LEU A 221 -27.35 -1.83 1.87
CA LEU A 221 -26.35 -2.88 1.73
C LEU A 221 -25.37 -2.93 2.92
N LEU A 222 -24.88 -1.77 3.36
CA LEU A 222 -23.99 -1.68 4.51
C LEU A 222 -24.66 -2.12 5.80
N ARG A 223 -25.92 -1.77 6.03
CA ARG A 223 -26.71 -2.27 7.17
C ARG A 223 -26.94 -3.78 7.12
N ALA A 224 -27.18 -4.33 5.93
CA ALA A 224 -27.30 -5.78 5.75
C ALA A 224 -26.01 -6.53 6.05
N LEU A 225 -24.87 -5.98 5.59
CA LEU A 225 -23.54 -6.53 5.85
C LEU A 225 -23.16 -6.45 7.33
N LEU A 226 -23.46 -5.33 8.02
CA LEU A 226 -23.24 -5.20 9.46
C LEU A 226 -24.10 -6.17 10.24
N ARG A 227 -25.39 -6.33 9.91
CA ARG A 227 -26.26 -7.34 10.58
C ARG A 227 -25.80 -8.76 10.34
N ALA A 228 -25.27 -9.06 9.15
CA ALA A 228 -24.68 -10.38 8.86
C ALA A 228 -23.42 -10.62 9.68
N ALA A 229 -22.59 -9.58 9.89
CA ALA A 229 -21.39 -9.64 10.71
C ALA A 229 -21.71 -9.76 12.21
N ASP A 230 -22.72 -9.03 12.73
CA ASP A 230 -23.15 -9.08 14.13
C ASP A 230 -23.83 -10.40 14.50
N GLY A 231 -24.48 -11.07 13.54
CA GLY A 231 -25.16 -12.36 13.74
C GLY A 231 -24.25 -13.58 13.56
N ALA A 232 -23.02 -13.40 13.14
CA ALA A 232 -22.07 -14.48 12.89
C ALA A 232 -20.85 -14.32 13.79
N ALA A 233 -20.80 -15.05 14.88
CA ALA A 233 -19.54 -15.30 15.59
C ALA A 233 -18.63 -16.14 14.68
N GLY A 234 -17.83 -15.46 13.85
CA GLY A 234 -16.95 -16.09 12.85
C GLY A 234 -17.59 -16.29 11.47
N TRP A 235 -16.75 -16.42 10.44
CA TRP A 235 -17.17 -16.72 9.07
C TRP A 235 -18.05 -17.97 9.03
N PRO A 236 -19.17 -17.97 8.27
CA PRO A 236 -19.97 -19.17 8.12
C PRO A 236 -19.09 -20.28 7.57
N SER A 237 -19.13 -21.45 8.23
CA SER A 237 -18.43 -22.64 7.74
C SER A 237 -18.81 -22.94 6.27
N PRO A 238 -17.97 -23.63 5.47
CA PRO A 238 -18.29 -23.97 4.10
C PRO A 238 -19.65 -24.62 3.90
N ARG A 239 -20.20 -25.29 4.95
CA ARG A 239 -21.55 -25.88 4.95
C ARG A 239 -22.67 -24.85 5.01
N ALA A 240 -22.46 -23.69 5.64
CA ALA A 240 -23.45 -22.61 5.68
C ALA A 240 -23.53 -21.87 4.33
N ARG A 241 -22.45 -21.80 3.57
CA ARG A 241 -22.44 -21.23 2.20
C ARG A 241 -23.40 -21.96 1.25
N ARG A 242 -23.55 -23.28 1.37
CA ARG A 242 -24.49 -24.06 0.52
C ARG A 242 -25.96 -23.74 0.80
N ARG A 243 -26.30 -23.30 2.00
CA ARG A 243 -27.70 -22.95 2.36
C ARG A 243 -28.11 -21.55 1.89
N LEU A 244 -27.20 -20.61 1.74
CA LEU A 244 -27.49 -19.27 1.24
C LEU A 244 -27.69 -19.24 -0.29
N CYS A 245 -27.00 -20.11 -1.04
CA CYS A 245 -27.13 -20.19 -2.49
C CYS A 245 -28.45 -20.79 -2.97
N CYS A 246 -29.14 -21.60 -2.12
CA CYS A 246 -30.41 -22.25 -2.50
C CYS A 246 -31.67 -21.43 -2.20
N ARG A 247 -31.54 -20.24 -1.56
CA ARG A 247 -32.71 -19.39 -1.27
C ARG A 247 -32.97 -18.26 -2.27
N SER A 248 -32.10 -18.07 -3.25
CA SER A 248 -32.29 -17.05 -4.32
C SER A 248 -33.10 -17.51 -5.52
N ALA A 249 -33.70 -18.71 -5.51
CA ALA A 249 -34.50 -19.24 -6.61
C ALA A 249 -36.03 -19.18 -6.41
N CYS A 250 -36.53 -18.38 -5.47
CA CYS A 250 -37.97 -18.17 -5.28
C CYS A 250 -38.35 -16.68 -5.28
N TRP A 251 -38.17 -16.04 -6.43
CA TRP A 251 -38.94 -14.84 -6.77
C TRP A 251 -39.37 -14.98 -8.23
N ARG A 252 -40.57 -15.50 -8.45
CA ARG A 252 -41.46 -15.20 -9.57
C ARG A 252 -42.65 -14.45 -9.00
#